data_45bf04f582d4877478a45f9174edd10e
#
_entry.id   45bf04f582d4877478a45f9174edd10e
#
_cell.length_a   1.000
_cell.length_b   1.000
_cell.length_c   1.000
_cell.angle_alpha   90.00
_cell.angle_beta   90.00
_cell.angle_gamma   90.00
#
_symmetry.space_group_name_H-M   'P 1'
#
loop_
_entity.id
_entity.type
_entity.pdbx_description
1 polymer ?
#
loop_
_entity_poly.entity_id
_entity_poly.type
_entity_poly.pdbx_seq_one_letter_code
_entity_poly.pdbx_strand_id
1 'polypeptide(L)'
;MNLSEHLRERNCPVCGSTARSTILHPANFNEAHLDEFAFASRKLPELMHLDLVRCPICTVVYASPAFTPEFLCSAYGGAAYDSNEEAYFAARTYASGIPLTPNRSDALEVGTGNGAFLIELKKAGFKNVCGVEPSSAASNTAQPQIREFIRPGMFRAGDFAPASVDLLACFQTMEHLEDPRELCASTLQLLKPGGAIYLITHDYDSWVTRLLGRKSPIFDVEHLQLFSKSSLRYLLESCGFERVEIRTIRNRYPLSYWFRLAPLPRAAKRLLNRVLAGTRIGRIPLSLNIGNLAVTGYKSSLR
;
A
#
# COMPACT_ATOMS: atom_id res chain seq x y z
N MET A 1 7.66 21.33 15.02
CA MET A 1 8.00 21.41 13.58
C MET A 1 6.78 21.97 12.88
N ASN A 2 6.89 23.01 12.08
CA ASN A 2 5.72 23.57 11.39
C ASN A 2 5.48 22.77 10.10
N LEU A 3 4.59 21.78 10.16
CA LEU A 3 4.35 20.88 9.01
C LEU A 3 3.70 21.58 7.81
N SER A 4 3.11 22.77 7.99
CA SER A 4 2.54 23.52 6.87
C SER A 4 3.60 23.93 5.84
N GLU A 5 4.85 24.10 6.25
CA GLU A 5 5.98 24.41 5.36
C GLU A 5 6.37 23.26 4.41
N HIS A 6 5.92 22.05 4.74
CA HIS A 6 6.16 20.84 3.95
C HIS A 6 4.96 20.45 3.08
N LEU A 7 3.95 21.30 2.99
CA LEU A 7 2.78 21.07 2.15
C LEU A 7 2.89 21.84 0.84
N ARG A 8 2.53 21.19 -0.27
CA ARG A 8 2.45 21.83 -1.60
C ARG A 8 1.21 21.38 -2.35
N GLU A 9 0.65 22.29 -3.12
CA GLU A 9 -0.37 21.97 -4.13
C GLU A 9 0.20 21.05 -5.18
N ARG A 10 -0.62 20.13 -5.68
CA ARG A 10 -0.21 19.22 -6.74
C ARG A 10 -1.30 18.96 -7.77
N ASN A 11 -0.89 18.63 -8.96
CA ASN A 11 -1.77 18.11 -10.00
C ASN A 11 -2.26 16.71 -9.64
N CYS A 12 -3.25 16.22 -10.36
CA CYS A 12 -3.74 14.85 -10.16
C CYS A 12 -2.59 13.83 -10.33
N PRO A 13 -2.28 13.02 -9.30
CA PRO A 13 -1.14 12.08 -9.33
C PRO A 13 -1.37 10.88 -10.26
N VAL A 14 -2.59 10.70 -10.76
CA VAL A 14 -2.95 9.59 -11.65
C VAL A 14 -2.94 10.02 -13.11
N CYS A 15 -3.59 11.14 -13.47
CA CYS A 15 -3.70 11.56 -14.87
C CYS A 15 -2.88 12.82 -15.20
N GLY A 16 -2.21 13.44 -14.23
CA GLY A 16 -1.43 14.67 -14.42
C GLY A 16 -2.29 15.92 -14.65
N SER A 17 -3.62 15.80 -14.60
CA SER A 17 -4.51 16.91 -14.89
C SER A 17 -4.33 18.08 -13.93
N THR A 18 -4.31 19.29 -14.50
CA THR A 18 -4.40 20.58 -13.80
C THR A 18 -5.84 21.05 -13.64
N ALA A 19 -6.82 20.28 -14.11
CA ALA A 19 -8.22 20.65 -13.99
C ALA A 19 -8.60 20.81 -12.52
N ARG A 20 -9.37 21.87 -12.23
CA ARG A 20 -9.79 22.19 -10.88
C ARG A 20 -10.57 21.04 -10.26
N SER A 21 -10.01 20.44 -9.23
CA SER A 21 -10.63 19.37 -8.45
C SER A 21 -11.58 19.95 -7.38
N THR A 22 -12.64 19.21 -7.05
CA THR A 22 -13.58 19.61 -6.01
C THR A 22 -13.12 19.04 -4.67
N ILE A 23 -13.09 19.86 -3.63
CA ILE A 23 -12.86 19.39 -2.25
C ILE A 23 -14.01 18.46 -1.87
N LEU A 24 -13.66 17.22 -1.61
CA LEU A 24 -14.60 16.18 -1.22
C LEU A 24 -14.66 16.00 0.29
N HIS A 25 -13.50 16.06 0.94
CA HIS A 25 -13.35 15.99 2.39
C HIS A 25 -12.40 17.10 2.84
N PRO A 26 -12.92 18.16 3.51
CA PRO A 26 -12.08 19.19 4.12
C PRO A 26 -11.16 18.59 5.17
N ALA A 27 -9.94 19.10 5.25
CA ALA A 27 -8.93 18.66 6.20
C ALA A 27 -9.44 18.61 7.64
N ASN A 28 -9.05 17.58 8.35
CA ASN A 28 -9.19 17.49 9.81
C ASN A 28 -7.84 17.23 10.48
N PHE A 29 -6.76 17.48 9.76
CA PHE A 29 -5.39 17.28 10.19
C PHE A 29 -5.06 18.18 11.39
N ASN A 30 -4.44 17.60 12.42
CA ASN A 30 -3.94 18.30 13.59
C ASN A 30 -2.57 17.75 13.97
N GLU A 31 -1.53 18.55 13.77
CA GLU A 31 -0.14 18.21 14.03
C GLU A 31 0.09 17.73 15.47
N ALA A 32 -0.63 18.25 16.44
CA ALA A 32 -0.50 17.87 17.85
C ALA A 32 -0.93 16.42 18.15
N HIS A 33 -1.60 15.77 17.21
CA HIS A 33 -2.04 14.38 17.34
C HIS A 33 -1.13 13.38 16.62
N LEU A 34 -0.06 13.85 15.96
CA LEU A 34 0.94 12.95 15.36
C LEU A 34 1.83 12.36 16.45
N ASP A 35 2.08 11.07 16.33
CA ASP A 35 3.02 10.33 17.17
C ASP A 35 4.09 9.64 16.30
N GLU A 36 4.97 8.88 16.92
CA GLU A 36 6.04 8.12 16.25
C GLU A 36 5.53 7.05 15.26
N PHE A 37 4.24 6.74 15.31
CA PHE A 37 3.59 5.78 14.41
C PHE A 37 2.86 6.44 13.26
N ALA A 38 2.86 7.77 13.14
CA ALA A 38 2.07 8.50 12.14
C ALA A 38 2.34 8.05 10.69
N PHE A 39 3.55 7.60 10.39
CA PHE A 39 3.93 7.08 9.07
C PHE A 39 4.38 5.61 9.15
N ALA A 40 3.92 4.88 10.17
CA ALA A 40 4.27 3.49 10.40
C ALA A 40 3.34 2.53 9.66
N SER A 41 3.92 1.48 9.07
CA SER A 41 3.13 0.42 8.42
C SER A 41 2.15 -0.25 9.39
N ARG A 42 0.88 -0.37 8.98
CA ARG A 42 -0.20 -1.12 9.67
C ARG A 42 -0.50 -0.67 11.10
N LYS A 43 -0.27 0.59 11.38
CA LYS A 43 -0.62 1.24 12.65
C LYS A 43 -2.15 1.27 12.89
N LEU A 44 -2.54 1.72 14.07
CA LEU A 44 -3.92 2.17 14.29
C LEU A 44 -4.12 3.51 13.56
N PRO A 45 -5.15 3.66 12.72
CA PRO A 45 -5.36 4.87 11.95
C PRO A 45 -5.65 6.06 12.89
N GLU A 46 -5.06 7.23 12.62
CA GLU A 46 -5.36 8.47 13.31
C GLU A 46 -6.72 9.04 12.90
N LEU A 47 -7.26 8.61 11.76
CA LEU A 47 -8.48 9.16 11.16
C LEU A 47 -8.37 10.65 10.85
N MET A 48 -7.15 11.10 10.57
CA MET A 48 -6.83 12.45 10.12
C MET A 48 -6.45 12.43 8.64
N HIS A 49 -6.74 13.52 7.94
CA HIS A 49 -6.36 13.68 6.55
C HIS A 49 -6.21 15.16 6.19
N LEU A 50 -5.42 15.43 5.18
CA LEU A 50 -5.34 16.72 4.49
C LEU A 50 -6.62 16.96 3.67
N ASP A 51 -6.75 18.12 3.02
CA ASP A 51 -7.83 18.34 2.06
C ASP A 51 -7.81 17.27 0.97
N LEU A 52 -8.87 16.47 0.91
CA LEU A 52 -9.02 15.45 -0.12
C LEU A 52 -9.93 15.97 -1.23
N VAL A 53 -9.38 16.01 -2.44
CA VAL A 53 -10.06 16.46 -3.65
C VAL A 53 -10.30 15.30 -4.60
N ARG A 54 -11.33 15.42 -5.45
CA ARG A 54 -11.61 14.42 -6.49
C ARG A 54 -11.22 14.95 -7.86
N CYS A 55 -10.41 14.20 -8.60
CA CYS A 55 -10.09 14.51 -9.98
C CYS A 55 -11.34 14.35 -10.87
N PRO A 56 -11.70 15.37 -11.69
CA PRO A 56 -12.86 15.28 -12.57
C PRO A 56 -12.63 14.34 -13.78
N ILE A 57 -11.39 13.95 -14.06
CA ILE A 57 -11.04 13.12 -15.23
C ILE A 57 -10.94 11.64 -14.83
N CYS A 58 -10.01 11.28 -13.95
CA CYS A 58 -9.76 9.88 -13.59
C CYS A 58 -10.45 9.44 -12.30
N THR A 59 -11.16 10.32 -11.63
CA THR A 59 -11.95 10.09 -10.40
C THR A 59 -11.17 9.70 -9.15
N VAL A 60 -9.84 9.67 -9.19
CA VAL A 60 -9.04 9.44 -7.99
C VAL A 60 -9.31 10.51 -6.95
N VAL A 61 -9.38 10.12 -5.68
CA VAL A 61 -9.42 11.05 -4.55
C VAL A 61 -7.99 11.19 -4.03
N TYR A 62 -7.52 12.43 -3.84
CA TYR A 62 -6.13 12.68 -3.45
C TYR A 62 -6.00 13.93 -2.61
N ALA A 63 -4.95 13.97 -1.79
CA ALA A 63 -4.61 15.13 -0.98
C ALA A 63 -4.03 16.25 -1.85
N SER A 64 -4.58 17.46 -1.73
CA SER A 64 -4.02 18.69 -2.29
C SER A 64 -4.44 19.87 -1.42
N PRO A 65 -3.48 20.50 -0.69
CA PRO A 65 -2.05 20.22 -0.69
C PRO A 65 -1.66 18.85 -0.12
N ALA A 66 -0.45 18.40 -0.43
CA ALA A 66 0.13 17.15 0.08
C ALA A 66 1.57 17.39 0.59
N PHE A 67 2.09 16.49 1.40
CA PHE A 67 3.47 16.54 1.88
C PHE A 67 4.47 16.43 0.74
N THR A 68 5.60 17.15 0.89
CA THR A 68 6.71 17.11 -0.08
C THR A 68 7.45 15.77 -0.02
N PRO A 69 8.11 15.33 -1.11
CA PRO A 69 8.88 14.09 -1.15
C PRO A 69 9.95 14.01 -0.07
N GLU A 70 10.63 15.14 0.20
CA GLU A 70 11.70 15.23 1.20
C GLU A 70 11.17 14.94 2.60
N PHE A 71 10.00 15.51 2.92
CA PHE A 71 9.32 15.24 4.19
C PHE A 71 8.92 13.76 4.29
N LEU A 72 8.27 13.21 3.25
CA LEU A 72 7.84 11.81 3.22
C LEU A 72 9.00 10.84 3.38
N CYS A 73 10.12 11.09 2.68
CA CYS A 73 11.33 10.28 2.79
C CYS A 73 11.85 10.23 4.23
N SER A 74 11.90 11.40 4.90
CA SER A 74 12.30 11.50 6.31
C SER A 74 11.30 10.81 7.24
N ALA A 75 10.00 11.04 7.02
CA ALA A 75 8.93 10.50 7.85
C ALA A 75 8.89 8.96 7.81
N TYR A 76 8.91 8.36 6.62
CA TYR A 76 8.95 6.89 6.47
C TYR A 76 10.26 6.28 6.96
N GLY A 77 11.40 6.95 6.72
CA GLY A 77 12.70 6.49 7.19
C GLY A 77 12.80 6.43 8.72
N GLY A 78 12.14 7.36 9.42
CA GLY A 78 12.13 7.47 10.88
C GLY A 78 10.95 6.78 11.57
N ALA A 79 9.98 6.26 10.82
CA ALA A 79 8.76 5.68 11.38
C ALA A 79 9.04 4.40 12.18
N ALA A 80 8.33 4.24 13.29
CA ALA A 80 8.29 3.00 14.05
C ALA A 80 7.63 1.87 13.23
N TYR A 81 7.74 0.63 13.69
CA TYR A 81 7.13 -0.51 13.02
C TYR A 81 6.34 -1.39 14.00
N ASP A 82 5.06 -1.57 13.74
CA ASP A 82 4.12 -2.32 14.60
C ASP A 82 3.40 -3.44 13.84
N SER A 83 4.04 -4.05 12.85
CA SER A 83 3.43 -5.08 12.02
C SER A 83 4.23 -6.38 12.02
N ASN A 84 4.09 -7.18 13.06
CA ASN A 84 4.82 -8.44 13.21
C ASN A 84 4.13 -9.62 12.45
N GLU A 85 3.30 -10.38 13.15
CA GLU A 85 2.64 -11.56 12.58
C GLU A 85 1.64 -11.20 11.46
N GLU A 86 1.01 -10.03 11.54
CA GLU A 86 0.01 -9.55 10.59
C GLU A 86 0.59 -9.42 9.17
N ALA A 87 1.86 -9.04 9.03
CA ALA A 87 2.53 -8.98 7.73
C ALA A 87 2.55 -10.35 7.04
N TYR A 88 2.79 -11.43 7.78
CA TYR A 88 2.79 -12.79 7.23
C TYR A 88 1.38 -13.28 6.86
N PHE A 89 0.33 -12.88 7.61
CA PHE A 89 -1.05 -13.18 7.23
C PHE A 89 -1.45 -12.46 5.95
N ALA A 90 -1.06 -11.20 5.81
CA ALA A 90 -1.28 -10.43 4.59
C ALA A 90 -0.55 -11.06 3.41
N ALA A 91 0.74 -11.35 3.55
CA ALA A 91 1.56 -11.96 2.52
C ALA A 91 0.96 -13.27 2.00
N ARG A 92 0.50 -14.16 2.89
CA ARG A 92 -0.18 -15.40 2.50
C ARG A 92 -1.49 -15.14 1.76
N THR A 93 -2.24 -14.12 2.16
CA THR A 93 -3.47 -13.72 1.45
C THR A 93 -3.15 -13.26 0.04
N TYR A 94 -2.12 -12.42 -0.11
CA TYR A 94 -1.70 -11.85 -1.40
C TYR A 94 -1.06 -12.91 -2.31
N ALA A 95 -0.36 -13.89 -1.73
CA ALA A 95 0.27 -14.98 -2.49
C ALA A 95 -0.72 -15.78 -3.33
N SER A 96 -1.97 -15.93 -2.86
CA SER A 96 -3.03 -16.59 -3.64
C SER A 96 -3.39 -15.87 -4.94
N GLY A 97 -2.93 -14.65 -5.10
CA GLY A 97 -3.20 -13.78 -6.24
C GLY A 97 -2.01 -13.48 -7.11
N ILE A 98 -0.85 -14.09 -6.87
CA ILE A 98 0.32 -13.90 -7.71
C ILE A 98 -0.03 -14.21 -9.17
N PRO A 99 0.15 -13.23 -10.09
CA PRO A 99 -0.20 -13.43 -11.49
C PRO A 99 0.69 -14.46 -12.16
N LEU A 100 0.15 -15.06 -13.22
CA LEU A 100 0.92 -15.96 -14.07
C LEU A 100 1.83 -15.12 -14.98
N THR A 101 3.12 -15.37 -14.91
CA THR A 101 4.14 -14.77 -15.76
C THR A 101 4.82 -15.87 -16.58
N PRO A 102 5.39 -15.57 -17.77
CA PRO A 102 6.07 -16.57 -18.60
C PRO A 102 7.22 -17.28 -17.88
N ASN A 103 7.90 -16.55 -17.00
CA ASN A 103 8.98 -17.06 -16.16
C ASN A 103 8.77 -16.63 -14.71
N ARG A 104 9.45 -17.31 -13.80
CA ARG A 104 9.54 -16.94 -12.38
C ARG A 104 11.00 -16.81 -11.96
N SER A 105 11.75 -16.03 -12.74
CA SER A 105 13.18 -15.81 -12.46
C SER A 105 13.37 -14.72 -11.42
N ASP A 106 12.78 -13.54 -11.64
CA ASP A 106 13.10 -12.34 -10.90
C ASP A 106 11.82 -11.62 -10.44
N ALA A 107 11.71 -11.32 -9.16
CA ALA A 107 10.62 -10.55 -8.60
C ALA A 107 11.12 -9.41 -7.72
N LEU A 108 10.47 -8.25 -7.83
CA LEU A 108 10.75 -7.05 -7.05
C LEU A 108 9.51 -6.65 -6.28
N GLU A 109 9.67 -6.34 -4.99
CA GLU A 109 8.60 -5.77 -4.15
C GLU A 109 8.97 -4.36 -3.70
N VAL A 110 8.09 -3.38 -3.94
CA VAL A 110 8.23 -1.99 -3.50
C VAL A 110 7.40 -1.79 -2.23
N GLY A 111 8.04 -1.33 -1.15
CA GLY A 111 7.43 -1.24 0.18
C GLY A 111 7.30 -2.62 0.84
N THR A 112 8.42 -3.36 0.88
CA THR A 112 8.41 -4.78 1.31
C THR A 112 8.22 -4.96 2.83
N GLY A 113 8.35 -3.90 3.61
CA GLY A 113 8.29 -3.99 5.06
C GLY A 113 9.36 -4.95 5.61
N ASN A 114 8.92 -5.97 6.35
CA ASN A 114 9.80 -7.01 6.89
C ASN A 114 10.07 -8.18 5.92
N GLY A 115 9.77 -8.03 4.65
CA GLY A 115 10.02 -9.05 3.63
C GLY A 115 9.10 -10.27 3.69
N ALA A 116 7.96 -10.19 4.37
CA ALA A 116 7.05 -11.32 4.51
C ALA A 116 6.58 -11.88 3.15
N PHE A 117 6.35 -11.01 2.16
CA PHE A 117 5.92 -11.46 0.84
C PHE A 117 7.08 -12.00 -0.01
N LEU A 118 8.32 -11.59 0.22
CA LEU A 118 9.48 -12.18 -0.44
C LEU A 118 9.59 -13.69 -0.14
N ILE A 119 9.19 -14.10 1.08
CA ILE A 119 9.10 -15.51 1.44
C ILE A 119 8.07 -16.25 0.56
N GLU A 120 6.91 -15.64 0.36
CA GLU A 120 5.85 -16.23 -0.47
C GLU A 120 6.24 -16.24 -1.96
N LEU A 121 6.97 -15.25 -2.45
CA LEU A 121 7.53 -15.25 -3.80
C LEU A 121 8.52 -16.39 -4.01
N LYS A 122 9.42 -16.65 -3.05
CA LYS A 122 10.32 -17.82 -3.10
C LYS A 122 9.53 -19.13 -3.12
N LYS A 123 8.51 -19.27 -2.28
CA LYS A 123 7.61 -20.45 -2.29
C LYS A 123 6.86 -20.61 -3.62
N ALA A 124 6.52 -19.50 -4.27
CA ALA A 124 5.88 -19.49 -5.58
C ALA A 124 6.86 -19.84 -6.73
N GLY A 125 8.13 -20.04 -6.44
CA GLY A 125 9.14 -20.48 -7.39
C GLY A 125 9.96 -19.37 -8.05
N PHE A 126 9.88 -18.13 -7.58
CA PHE A 126 10.80 -17.08 -8.03
C PHE A 126 12.21 -17.37 -7.52
N LYS A 127 13.19 -17.39 -8.44
CA LYS A 127 14.59 -17.71 -8.13
C LYS A 127 15.26 -16.58 -7.38
N ASN A 128 15.10 -15.37 -7.88
CA ASN A 128 15.64 -14.13 -7.32
C ASN A 128 14.49 -13.26 -6.84
N VAL A 129 14.58 -12.82 -5.60
CA VAL A 129 13.62 -11.86 -5.03
C VAL A 129 14.39 -10.68 -4.46
N CYS A 130 13.83 -9.49 -4.60
CA CYS A 130 14.36 -8.27 -4.01
C CYS A 130 13.20 -7.45 -3.46
N GLY A 131 13.36 -6.88 -2.27
CA GLY A 131 12.43 -5.91 -1.70
C GLY A 131 13.13 -4.57 -1.52
N VAL A 132 12.40 -3.46 -1.64
CA VAL A 132 12.88 -2.12 -1.30
C VAL A 132 12.05 -1.58 -0.15
N GLU A 133 12.70 -1.08 0.91
CA GLU A 133 12.02 -0.62 2.12
C GLU A 133 12.75 0.59 2.74
N PRO A 134 12.10 1.76 2.88
CA PRO A 134 12.72 2.92 3.51
C PRO A 134 12.83 2.81 5.04
N SER A 135 11.91 2.07 5.70
CA SER A 135 11.92 1.94 7.16
C SER A 135 12.95 0.92 7.63
N SER A 136 13.97 1.40 8.33
CA SER A 136 14.93 0.52 9.01
C SER A 136 14.28 -0.27 10.14
N ALA A 137 13.28 0.30 10.83
CA ALA A 137 12.53 -0.40 11.86
C ALA A 137 11.80 -1.62 11.29
N ALA A 138 11.19 -1.50 10.10
CA ALA A 138 10.54 -2.61 9.41
C ALA A 138 11.54 -3.69 8.98
N SER A 139 12.58 -3.32 8.25
CA SER A 139 13.57 -4.26 7.72
C SER A 139 14.36 -5.00 8.82
N ASN A 140 14.57 -4.37 10.00
CA ASN A 140 15.20 -4.99 11.15
C ASN A 140 14.36 -6.12 11.78
N THR A 141 13.05 -6.17 11.57
CA THR A 141 12.18 -7.26 12.02
C THR A 141 12.11 -8.43 11.03
N ALA A 142 12.78 -8.30 9.87
CA ALA A 142 12.83 -9.37 8.87
C ALA A 142 13.49 -10.64 9.42
N GLN A 143 12.98 -11.79 9.00
CA GLN A 143 13.62 -13.08 9.30
C GLN A 143 15.04 -13.10 8.72
N PRO A 144 16.03 -13.72 9.42
CA PRO A 144 17.43 -13.70 9.01
C PRO A 144 17.65 -14.13 7.55
N GLN A 145 16.93 -15.17 7.09
CA GLN A 145 17.06 -15.73 5.74
C GLN A 145 16.47 -14.86 4.62
N ILE A 146 15.77 -13.75 4.98
CA ILE A 146 15.15 -12.86 3.98
C ILE A 146 15.72 -11.45 4.04
N ARG A 147 16.35 -11.07 5.15
CA ARG A 147 16.89 -9.72 5.38
C ARG A 147 17.88 -9.28 4.30
N GLU A 148 18.72 -10.19 3.84
CA GLU A 148 19.72 -9.90 2.80
C GLU A 148 19.11 -9.51 1.43
N PHE A 149 17.83 -9.85 1.19
CA PHE A 149 17.11 -9.51 -0.03
C PHE A 149 16.37 -8.19 0.07
N ILE A 150 16.42 -7.50 1.22
CA ILE A 150 15.81 -6.19 1.43
C ILE A 150 16.85 -5.10 1.24
N ARG A 151 16.64 -4.25 0.24
CA ARG A 151 17.44 -3.05 0.00
C ARG A 151 16.86 -1.88 0.79
N PRO A 152 17.65 -1.21 1.63
CA PRO A 152 17.18 -0.04 2.37
C PRO A 152 17.02 1.17 1.46
N GLY A 153 15.99 1.99 1.71
CA GLY A 153 15.75 3.27 1.05
C GLY A 153 14.50 3.30 0.19
N MET A 154 14.28 4.45 -0.44
CA MET A 154 13.17 4.66 -1.37
C MET A 154 13.42 3.93 -2.68
N PHE A 155 12.34 3.44 -3.31
CA PHE A 155 12.44 2.83 -4.64
C PHE A 155 12.90 3.87 -5.68
N ARG A 156 13.90 3.48 -6.46
CA ARG A 156 14.39 4.21 -7.62
C ARG A 156 14.55 3.25 -8.80
N ALA A 157 13.85 3.51 -9.88
CA ALA A 157 13.88 2.63 -11.05
C ALA A 157 15.29 2.48 -11.64
N GLY A 158 16.11 3.53 -11.57
CA GLY A 158 17.50 3.53 -12.05
C GLY A 158 18.45 2.57 -11.32
N ASP A 159 18.05 2.03 -10.16
CA ASP A 159 18.81 1.01 -9.42
C ASP A 159 18.66 -0.39 -10.01
N PHE A 160 17.80 -0.55 -11.01
CA PHE A 160 17.45 -1.83 -11.63
C PHE A 160 17.60 -1.75 -13.16
N ALA A 161 18.06 -2.82 -13.77
CA ALA A 161 18.19 -2.88 -15.22
C ALA A 161 16.80 -2.92 -15.90
N PRO A 162 16.62 -2.26 -17.05
CA PRO A 162 15.39 -2.42 -17.84
C PRO A 162 15.16 -3.87 -18.23
N ALA A 163 13.89 -4.28 -18.37
CA ALA A 163 13.46 -5.62 -18.72
C ALA A 163 14.15 -6.73 -17.88
N SER A 164 14.30 -6.50 -16.57
CA SER A 164 15.02 -7.40 -15.66
C SER A 164 14.11 -8.22 -14.77
N VAL A 165 12.84 -7.81 -14.55
CA VAL A 165 11.95 -8.50 -13.62
C VAL A 165 10.75 -9.13 -14.33
N ASP A 166 10.31 -10.29 -13.85
CA ASP A 166 9.11 -10.98 -14.31
C ASP A 166 7.86 -10.48 -13.57
N LEU A 167 8.03 -10.04 -12.31
CA LEU A 167 6.96 -9.53 -11.46
C LEU A 167 7.45 -8.34 -10.64
N LEU A 168 6.70 -7.24 -10.66
CA LEU A 168 6.82 -6.18 -9.65
C LEU A 168 5.56 -6.18 -8.79
N ALA A 169 5.74 -6.30 -7.47
CA ALA A 169 4.69 -6.24 -6.48
C ALA A 169 4.76 -4.94 -5.68
N CYS A 170 3.59 -4.35 -5.33
CA CYS A 170 3.52 -3.18 -4.49
C CYS A 170 2.21 -3.23 -3.69
N PHE A 171 2.30 -3.41 -2.36
CA PHE A 171 1.16 -3.71 -1.53
C PHE A 171 0.95 -2.67 -0.44
N GLN A 172 -0.24 -2.05 -0.41
CA GLN A 172 -0.60 -1.02 0.56
C GLN A 172 0.48 0.08 0.62
N THR A 173 1.05 0.43 -0.53
CA THR A 173 2.15 1.39 -0.68
C THR A 173 1.80 2.45 -1.71
N MET A 174 0.98 2.10 -2.72
CA MET A 174 0.56 3.04 -3.77
C MET A 174 -0.11 4.29 -3.22
N GLU A 175 -0.81 4.16 -2.10
CA GLU A 175 -1.50 5.23 -1.40
C GLU A 175 -0.54 6.25 -0.80
N HIS A 176 0.70 5.84 -0.53
CA HIS A 176 1.73 6.63 0.15
C HIS A 176 2.71 7.30 -0.81
N LEU A 177 2.72 6.88 -2.08
CA LEU A 177 3.65 7.43 -3.07
C LEU A 177 3.24 8.84 -3.48
N GLU A 178 4.22 9.71 -3.63
CA GLU A 178 3.94 11.02 -4.20
C GLU A 178 3.46 10.91 -5.64
N ASP A 179 4.11 10.08 -6.45
CA ASP A 179 3.76 9.85 -7.85
C ASP A 179 3.55 8.35 -8.16
N PRO A 180 2.33 7.84 -7.97
CA PRO A 180 1.99 6.46 -8.33
C PRO A 180 2.06 6.21 -9.85
N ARG A 181 1.94 7.24 -10.69
CA ARG A 181 2.07 7.15 -12.14
C ARG A 181 3.52 6.88 -12.54
N GLU A 182 4.47 7.55 -11.89
CA GLU A 182 5.89 7.28 -12.10
C GLU A 182 6.26 5.84 -11.74
N LEU A 183 5.76 5.32 -10.61
CA LEU A 183 5.97 3.91 -10.28
C LEU A 183 5.44 2.98 -11.39
N CYS A 184 4.23 3.22 -11.88
CA CYS A 184 3.65 2.38 -12.94
C CYS A 184 4.46 2.48 -14.25
N ALA A 185 4.84 3.68 -14.68
CA ALA A 185 5.63 3.89 -15.89
C ALA A 185 7.03 3.24 -15.77
N SER A 186 7.69 3.44 -14.65
CA SER A 186 8.99 2.81 -14.34
C SER A 186 8.87 1.29 -14.29
N THR A 187 7.81 0.77 -13.66
CA THR A 187 7.56 -0.67 -13.62
C THR A 187 7.47 -1.25 -15.02
N LEU A 188 6.76 -0.58 -15.94
CA LEU A 188 6.62 -1.07 -17.32
C LEU A 188 7.98 -1.16 -18.03
N GLN A 189 8.92 -0.26 -17.72
CA GLN A 189 10.30 -0.33 -18.23
C GLN A 189 11.08 -1.51 -17.65
N LEU A 190 10.93 -1.75 -16.34
CA LEU A 190 11.63 -2.82 -15.63
C LEU A 190 11.11 -4.22 -15.95
N LEU A 191 9.84 -4.36 -16.30
CA LEU A 191 9.24 -5.65 -16.64
C LEU A 191 9.80 -6.21 -17.94
N LYS A 192 10.09 -7.50 -17.94
CA LYS A 192 10.31 -8.31 -19.14
C LYS A 192 9.02 -8.37 -19.98
N PRO A 193 9.09 -8.63 -21.29
CA PRO A 193 7.89 -8.90 -22.10
C PRO A 193 7.01 -10.00 -21.45
N GLY A 194 5.72 -9.75 -21.32
CA GLY A 194 4.78 -10.63 -20.63
C GLY A 194 4.86 -10.62 -19.10
N GLY A 195 5.79 -9.85 -18.51
CA GLY A 195 5.87 -9.65 -17.07
C GLY A 195 4.67 -8.86 -16.52
N ALA A 196 4.46 -8.90 -15.22
CA ALA A 196 3.29 -8.35 -14.58
C ALA A 196 3.62 -7.37 -13.44
N ILE A 197 2.75 -6.36 -13.27
CA ILE A 197 2.62 -5.60 -12.02
C ILE A 197 1.51 -6.21 -11.18
N TYR A 198 1.71 -6.32 -9.88
CA TYR A 198 0.72 -6.81 -8.92
C TYR A 198 0.59 -5.85 -7.74
N LEU A 199 -0.57 -5.23 -7.62
CA LEU A 199 -0.84 -4.21 -6.62
C LEU A 199 -1.93 -4.68 -5.64
N ILE A 200 -1.79 -4.28 -4.38
CA ILE A 200 -2.88 -4.34 -3.41
C ILE A 200 -3.07 -2.93 -2.87
N THR A 201 -4.29 -2.40 -2.96
CA THR A 201 -4.65 -1.06 -2.47
C THR A 201 -6.00 -1.09 -1.77
N HIS A 202 -6.32 -0.01 -1.05
CA HIS A 202 -7.67 0.20 -0.53
C HIS A 202 -8.64 0.61 -1.66
N ASP A 203 -9.91 0.23 -1.51
CA ASP A 203 -11.01 0.66 -2.38
C ASP A 203 -11.81 1.77 -1.71
N TYR A 204 -11.63 3.00 -2.18
CA TYR A 204 -12.40 4.15 -1.71
C TYR A 204 -13.92 3.94 -1.87
N ASP A 205 -14.33 3.26 -2.95
CA ASP A 205 -15.74 3.00 -3.25
C ASP A 205 -16.30 1.73 -2.58
N SER A 206 -15.54 1.10 -1.68
CA SER A 206 -15.98 -0.12 -0.99
C SER A 206 -17.21 0.13 -0.11
N TRP A 207 -18.00 -0.94 0.08
CA TRP A 207 -19.15 -0.88 0.98
C TRP A 207 -18.75 -0.57 2.43
N VAL A 208 -17.57 -1.02 2.86
CA VAL A 208 -17.04 -0.74 4.21
C VAL A 208 -16.73 0.75 4.35
N THR A 209 -16.06 1.34 3.38
CA THR A 209 -15.77 2.77 3.37
C THR A 209 -17.04 3.61 3.38
N ARG A 210 -18.04 3.23 2.59
CA ARG A 210 -19.34 3.91 2.57
C ARG A 210 -20.08 3.80 3.90
N LEU A 211 -20.03 2.63 4.55
CA LEU A 211 -20.67 2.40 5.83
C LEU A 211 -20.00 3.18 6.97
N LEU A 212 -18.66 3.17 7.02
CA LEU A 212 -17.89 3.83 8.07
C LEU A 212 -17.74 5.34 7.83
N GLY A 213 -17.87 5.80 6.58
CA GLY A 213 -17.62 7.18 6.19
C GLY A 213 -16.23 7.63 6.65
N ARG A 214 -16.13 8.80 7.26
CA ARG A 214 -14.87 9.38 7.78
C ARG A 214 -14.21 8.59 8.93
N LYS A 215 -14.88 7.56 9.46
CA LYS A 215 -14.32 6.63 10.45
C LYS A 215 -13.66 5.41 9.78
N SER A 216 -13.62 5.37 8.46
CA SER A 216 -12.90 4.32 7.74
C SER A 216 -11.39 4.48 7.91
N PRO A 217 -10.65 3.41 8.18
CA PRO A 217 -9.19 3.44 8.33
C PRO A 217 -8.42 3.93 7.10
N ILE A 218 -9.08 4.05 5.95
CA ILE A 218 -8.44 4.59 4.75
C ILE A 218 -8.23 6.11 4.80
N PHE A 219 -8.95 6.81 5.70
CA PHE A 219 -8.72 8.23 5.95
C PHE A 219 -7.62 8.36 6.99
N ASP A 220 -6.40 8.41 6.49
CA ASP A 220 -5.18 8.49 7.26
C ASP A 220 -4.24 9.55 6.66
N VAL A 221 -3.44 10.21 7.49
CA VAL A 221 -2.59 11.33 7.07
C VAL A 221 -1.53 10.93 6.06
N GLU A 222 -1.11 9.67 6.11
CA GLU A 222 -0.12 9.12 5.19
C GLU A 222 -0.70 8.69 3.82
N HIS A 223 -2.03 8.60 3.70
CA HIS A 223 -2.67 8.26 2.44
C HIS A 223 -2.83 9.49 1.56
N LEU A 224 -1.87 9.70 0.67
CA LEU A 224 -1.85 10.84 -0.27
C LEU A 224 -2.90 10.69 -1.37
N GLN A 225 -3.32 9.48 -1.69
CA GLN A 225 -4.41 9.17 -2.61
C GLN A 225 -5.20 7.93 -2.19
N LEU A 226 -6.49 7.97 -2.52
CA LEU A 226 -7.43 6.88 -2.29
C LEU A 226 -7.95 6.40 -3.63
N PHE A 227 -7.70 5.16 -3.95
CA PHE A 227 -8.03 4.58 -5.23
C PHE A 227 -9.44 3.98 -5.25
N SER A 228 -9.99 3.89 -6.45
CA SER A 228 -11.15 3.08 -6.79
C SER A 228 -10.79 2.16 -7.95
N LYS A 229 -11.68 1.22 -8.27
CA LYS A 229 -11.47 0.34 -9.44
C LYS A 229 -11.29 1.15 -10.73
N SER A 230 -12.06 2.22 -10.90
CA SER A 230 -11.98 3.07 -12.10
C SER A 230 -10.67 3.84 -12.18
N SER A 231 -10.21 4.44 -11.09
CA SER A 231 -8.95 5.20 -11.08
C SER A 231 -7.71 4.31 -11.24
N LEU A 232 -7.73 3.09 -10.66
CA LEU A 232 -6.66 2.11 -10.86
C LEU A 232 -6.59 1.58 -12.29
N ARG A 233 -7.74 1.28 -12.89
CA ARG A 233 -7.82 0.89 -14.29
C ARG A 233 -7.26 2.00 -15.19
N TYR A 234 -7.72 3.23 -14.98
CA TYR A 234 -7.23 4.39 -15.70
C TYR A 234 -5.71 4.54 -15.58
N LEU A 235 -5.18 4.42 -14.34
CA LEU A 235 -3.75 4.53 -14.08
C LEU A 235 -2.94 3.51 -14.88
N LEU A 236 -3.27 2.22 -14.77
CA LEU A 236 -2.49 1.18 -15.42
C LEU A 236 -2.62 1.23 -16.95
N GLU A 237 -3.83 1.37 -17.48
CA GLU A 237 -4.07 1.45 -18.92
C GLU A 237 -3.40 2.69 -19.53
N SER A 238 -3.45 3.85 -18.86
CA SER A 238 -2.80 5.07 -19.34
C SER A 238 -1.26 5.01 -19.31
N CYS A 239 -0.69 4.13 -18.46
CA CYS A 239 0.74 3.84 -18.45
C CYS A 239 1.15 2.80 -19.50
N GLY A 240 0.21 2.10 -20.16
CA GLY A 240 0.48 1.13 -21.22
C GLY A 240 0.43 -0.34 -20.76
N PHE A 241 -0.12 -0.63 -19.59
CA PHE A 241 -0.37 -2.02 -19.20
C PHE A 241 -1.58 -2.58 -19.95
N GLU A 242 -1.47 -3.83 -20.36
CA GLU A 242 -2.52 -4.61 -21.00
C GLU A 242 -3.17 -5.57 -19.98
N ARG A 243 -4.34 -6.12 -20.33
CA ARG A 243 -5.05 -7.12 -19.52
C ARG A 243 -5.17 -6.73 -18.06
N VAL A 244 -5.64 -5.50 -17.82
CA VAL A 244 -5.80 -4.98 -16.44
C VAL A 244 -6.98 -5.67 -15.77
N GLU A 245 -6.69 -6.50 -14.76
CA GLU A 245 -7.66 -7.20 -13.95
C GLU A 245 -7.73 -6.58 -12.55
N ILE A 246 -8.93 -6.29 -12.07
CA ILE A 246 -9.16 -5.72 -10.75
C ILE A 246 -10.23 -6.52 -10.04
N ARG A 247 -9.85 -7.08 -8.88
CA ARG A 247 -10.75 -7.89 -8.07
C ARG A 247 -10.71 -7.46 -6.60
N THR A 248 -11.82 -7.59 -5.92
CA THR A 248 -11.88 -7.42 -4.47
C THR A 248 -11.32 -8.66 -3.80
N ILE A 249 -10.50 -8.48 -2.78
CA ILE A 249 -9.93 -9.58 -2.00
C ILE A 249 -10.50 -9.67 -0.60
N ARG A 250 -10.41 -10.85 -0.01
CA ARG A 250 -10.76 -11.12 1.39
C ARG A 250 -9.47 -11.26 2.18
N ASN A 251 -9.24 -10.34 3.09
CA ASN A 251 -8.08 -10.39 3.97
C ASN A 251 -8.31 -11.45 5.05
N ARG A 252 -7.30 -12.26 5.30
CA ARG A 252 -7.33 -13.31 6.32
C ARG A 252 -6.39 -12.96 7.46
N TYR A 253 -6.96 -12.61 8.61
CA TYR A 253 -6.22 -12.27 9.82
C TYR A 253 -6.80 -13.00 11.03
N PRO A 254 -6.02 -13.12 12.14
CA PRO A 254 -6.54 -13.61 13.41
C PRO A 254 -7.71 -12.77 13.91
N LEU A 255 -8.62 -13.40 14.62
CA LEU A 255 -9.80 -12.74 15.21
C LEU A 255 -9.39 -11.57 16.12
N SER A 256 -8.32 -11.72 16.89
CA SER A 256 -7.76 -10.67 17.74
C SER A 256 -7.38 -9.41 16.95
N TYR A 257 -6.82 -9.56 15.75
CA TYR A 257 -6.49 -8.44 14.87
C TYR A 257 -7.74 -7.70 14.38
N TRP A 258 -8.78 -8.44 13.99
CA TRP A 258 -10.04 -7.82 13.57
C TRP A 258 -10.68 -6.99 14.67
N PHE A 259 -10.63 -7.45 15.93
CA PHE A 259 -11.11 -6.66 17.06
C PHE A 259 -10.23 -5.43 17.35
N ARG A 260 -8.92 -5.51 17.10
CA ARG A 260 -8.02 -4.35 17.20
C ARG A 260 -8.43 -3.24 16.23
N LEU A 261 -8.78 -3.60 14.99
CA LEU A 261 -9.21 -2.65 13.95
C LEU A 261 -10.67 -2.20 14.09
N ALA A 262 -11.52 -2.97 14.75
CA ALA A 262 -12.94 -2.64 14.86
C ALA A 262 -13.15 -1.25 15.49
N PRO A 263 -14.15 -0.46 15.04
CA PRO A 263 -14.44 0.87 15.57
C PRO A 263 -15.16 0.79 16.93
N LEU A 264 -14.50 0.17 17.91
CA LEU A 264 -14.99 -0.04 19.27
C LEU A 264 -14.39 1.00 20.23
N PRO A 265 -15.10 1.36 21.32
CA PRO A 265 -14.56 2.17 22.39
C PRO A 265 -13.27 1.57 22.98
N ARG A 266 -12.31 2.44 23.37
CA ARG A 266 -11.01 2.01 23.91
C ARG A 266 -11.13 1.01 25.09
N ALA A 267 -12.15 1.18 25.95
CA ALA A 267 -12.39 0.26 27.07
C ALA A 267 -12.78 -1.15 26.59
N ALA A 268 -13.66 -1.26 25.60
CA ALA A 268 -14.07 -2.52 25.00
C ALA A 268 -12.90 -3.20 24.29
N LYS A 269 -12.08 -2.46 23.55
CA LYS A 269 -10.85 -2.99 22.92
C LYS A 269 -9.89 -3.58 23.95
N ARG A 270 -9.64 -2.86 25.06
CA ARG A 270 -8.76 -3.36 26.14
C ARG A 270 -9.28 -4.65 26.77
N LEU A 271 -10.59 -4.73 27.02
CA LEU A 271 -11.21 -5.94 27.58
C LEU A 271 -11.11 -7.11 26.60
N LEU A 272 -11.48 -6.92 25.33
CA LEU A 272 -11.42 -7.95 24.29
C LEU A 272 -9.99 -8.43 24.06
N ASN A 273 -9.03 -7.52 23.97
CA ASN A 273 -7.62 -7.88 23.83
C ASN A 273 -7.12 -8.70 25.03
N ARG A 274 -7.52 -8.34 26.27
CA ARG A 274 -7.16 -9.10 27.48
C ARG A 274 -7.76 -10.51 27.47
N VAL A 275 -8.99 -10.66 26.99
CA VAL A 275 -9.68 -11.96 26.91
C VAL A 275 -9.16 -12.80 25.74
N LEU A 276 -8.85 -12.18 24.60
CA LEU A 276 -8.44 -12.90 23.39
C LEU A 276 -6.92 -13.09 23.28
N ALA A 277 -6.13 -12.23 23.95
CA ALA A 277 -4.67 -12.31 23.92
C ALA A 277 -4.21 -13.66 24.49
N GLY A 278 -3.42 -14.38 23.71
CA GLY A 278 -2.88 -15.68 24.10
C GLY A 278 -3.87 -16.85 24.02
N THR A 279 -5.15 -16.62 23.74
CA THR A 279 -6.15 -17.70 23.61
C THR A 279 -6.13 -18.33 22.22
N ARG A 280 -6.52 -19.62 22.12
CA ARG A 280 -6.71 -20.28 20.83
C ARG A 280 -7.79 -19.60 20.00
N ILE A 281 -8.82 -19.01 20.61
CA ILE A 281 -9.92 -18.31 19.94
C ILE A 281 -9.41 -17.05 19.25
N GLY A 282 -8.58 -16.25 19.91
CA GLY A 282 -8.00 -15.03 19.33
C GLY A 282 -7.13 -15.31 18.09
N ARG A 283 -6.60 -16.53 17.97
CA ARG A 283 -5.76 -16.96 16.83
C ARG A 283 -6.54 -17.54 15.66
N ILE A 284 -7.86 -17.77 15.79
CA ILE A 284 -8.68 -18.30 14.69
C ILE A 284 -8.65 -17.31 13.52
N PRO A 285 -8.20 -17.74 12.32
CA PRO A 285 -8.15 -16.86 11.17
C PRO A 285 -9.54 -16.66 10.58
N LEU A 286 -9.97 -15.41 10.44
CA LEU A 286 -11.21 -15.01 9.81
C LEU A 286 -10.93 -14.26 8.52
N SER A 287 -11.64 -14.60 7.44
CA SER A 287 -11.51 -13.94 6.14
C SER A 287 -12.63 -12.93 5.94
N LEU A 288 -12.30 -11.64 5.91
CA LEU A 288 -13.26 -10.56 5.71
C LEU A 288 -12.93 -9.76 4.45
N ASN A 289 -13.97 -9.33 3.76
CA ASN A 289 -13.87 -8.31 2.72
C ASN A 289 -14.01 -6.94 3.38
N ILE A 290 -12.89 -6.23 3.48
CA ILE A 290 -12.80 -4.90 4.10
C ILE A 290 -12.55 -3.79 3.08
N GLY A 291 -12.70 -4.10 1.78
CA GLY A 291 -12.52 -3.11 0.74
C GLY A 291 -11.07 -3.00 0.25
N ASN A 292 -10.36 -4.12 0.14
CA ASN A 292 -9.08 -4.13 -0.56
C ASN A 292 -9.23 -4.67 -1.98
N LEU A 293 -8.49 -4.08 -2.91
CA LEU A 293 -8.41 -4.46 -4.31
C LEU A 293 -7.07 -5.14 -4.59
N ALA A 294 -7.13 -6.23 -5.34
CA ALA A 294 -5.98 -6.79 -6.02
C ALA A 294 -6.04 -6.39 -7.49
N VAL A 295 -4.96 -5.83 -7.98
CA VAL A 295 -4.85 -5.30 -9.34
C VAL A 295 -3.66 -5.95 -10.02
N THR A 296 -3.88 -6.44 -11.22
CA THR A 296 -2.83 -7.00 -12.07
C THR A 296 -2.87 -6.33 -13.42
N GLY A 297 -1.72 -5.97 -13.95
CA GLY A 297 -1.53 -5.49 -15.32
C GLY A 297 -0.31 -6.15 -15.95
N TYR A 298 -0.31 -6.35 -17.24
CA TYR A 298 0.78 -7.03 -17.93
C TYR A 298 1.48 -6.10 -18.92
N LYS A 299 2.79 -6.24 -19.03
CA LYS A 299 3.53 -5.67 -20.16
C LYS A 299 3.25 -6.51 -21.41
N SER A 300 3.04 -5.86 -22.55
CA SER A 300 2.87 -6.55 -23.82
C SER A 300 3.96 -7.58 -24.05
N SER A 301 3.59 -8.77 -24.54
CA SER A 301 4.54 -9.79 -24.99
C SER A 301 5.06 -9.50 -26.42
N LEU A 302 4.41 -8.60 -27.14
CA LEU A 302 4.82 -8.13 -28.47
C LEU A 302 5.79 -6.96 -28.28
N ARG A 303 6.89 -6.98 -29.02
CA ARG A 303 7.83 -5.85 -29.12
C ARG A 303 7.30 -4.77 -30.01
#